data_d264325e2ccd536852a88a18476dcf06
#
_entry.id   d264325e2ccd536852a88a18476dcf06
#
_cell.length_a   1.000
_cell.length_b   1.000
_cell.length_c   1.000
_cell.angle_alpha   90.00
_cell.angle_beta   90.00
_cell.angle_gamma   90.00
#
_symmetry.space_group_name_H-M   'P 1'
#
loop_
_entity.id
_entity.type
_entity.pdbx_description
1 polymer ?
#
loop_
_entity_poly.entity_id
_entity_poly.type
_entity_poly.pdbx_seq_one_letter_code
_entity_poly.pdbx_strand_id
1 'polypeptide(L)'
;MGLELRGLAMLLSPGERRFLLELHQRGVRYLLIGASAANAQGARIATVDMDLWFEDATDPRIAEAAKAAGGVWVSGAFGMRPPQIGGLADADRFDVVTHADGLDPFEREFSGAKTIEIDEIALKILPLERIIVSKRAAGRSRDLAQIPALEEALAVLKEKRSEDQ
;
A
#
# COMPACT_ATOMS: atom_id res chain seq x y z
N MET A 1 -17.66 -2.59 8.12
CA MET A 1 -16.74 -1.88 7.21
C MET A 1 -16.18 -0.56 7.76
N GLY A 2 -16.54 -0.15 8.94
CA GLY A 2 -16.19 1.18 9.44
C GLY A 2 -14.93 1.28 10.30
N LEU A 3 -14.56 0.24 11.03
CA LEU A 3 -13.53 0.34 12.08
C LEU A 3 -12.09 0.17 11.53
N GLU A 4 -11.88 -0.74 10.58
CA GLU A 4 -10.55 -1.00 10.02
C GLU A 4 -10.11 0.11 9.04
N LEU A 5 -11.06 0.64 8.27
CA LEU A 5 -10.81 1.78 7.37
C LEU A 5 -10.58 3.09 8.14
N ARG A 6 -11.30 3.29 9.25
CA ARG A 6 -11.04 4.41 10.17
C ARG A 6 -9.66 4.30 10.79
N GLY A 7 -9.18 3.07 11.08
CA GLY A 7 -7.85 2.82 11.59
C GLY A 7 -6.75 3.32 10.64
N LEU A 8 -6.84 3.02 9.34
CA LEU A 8 -5.85 3.50 8.36
C LEU A 8 -5.93 5.02 8.17
N ALA A 9 -7.14 5.59 8.08
CA ALA A 9 -7.34 7.03 7.94
C ALA A 9 -6.81 7.82 9.15
N MET A 10 -6.99 7.30 10.36
CA MET A 10 -6.49 7.91 11.59
C MET A 10 -4.96 7.81 11.75
N LEU A 11 -4.33 6.84 11.06
CA LEU A 11 -2.87 6.64 11.10
C LEU A 11 -2.11 7.54 10.13
N LEU A 12 -2.78 8.13 9.14
CA LEU A 12 -2.15 9.03 8.17
C LEU A 12 -1.89 10.40 8.80
N SER A 13 -0.65 10.86 8.73
CA SER A 13 -0.34 12.26 9.05
C SER A 13 -0.97 13.21 8.02
N PRO A 14 -1.13 14.50 8.33
CA PRO A 14 -1.61 15.49 7.35
C PRO A 14 -0.79 15.50 6.06
N GLY A 15 0.54 15.39 6.15
CA GLY A 15 1.44 15.34 5.00
C GLY A 15 1.26 14.08 4.15
N GLU A 16 1.13 12.92 4.77
CA GLU A 16 0.85 11.65 4.07
C GLU A 16 -0.49 11.68 3.35
N ARG A 17 -1.53 12.16 4.04
CA ARG A 17 -2.86 12.34 3.45
C ARG A 17 -2.81 13.28 2.24
N ARG A 18 -2.12 14.39 2.38
CA ARG A 18 -1.93 15.33 1.28
C ARG A 18 -1.22 14.70 0.10
N PHE A 19 -0.17 13.94 0.35
CA PHE A 19 0.56 13.24 -0.71
C PHE A 19 -0.33 12.24 -1.48
N LEU A 20 -1.09 11.40 -0.78
CA LEU A 20 -2.02 10.47 -1.42
C LEU A 20 -3.10 11.20 -2.22
N LEU A 21 -3.63 12.31 -1.70
CA LEU A 21 -4.59 13.15 -2.41
C LEU A 21 -3.99 13.74 -3.70
N GLU A 22 -2.76 14.25 -3.63
CA GLU A 22 -2.05 14.80 -4.79
C GLU A 22 -1.78 13.73 -5.86
N LEU A 23 -1.43 12.50 -5.47
CA LEU A 23 -1.31 11.37 -6.39
C LEU A 23 -2.65 11.06 -7.06
N HIS A 24 -3.72 11.00 -6.28
CA HIS A 24 -5.06 10.74 -6.77
C HIS A 24 -5.53 11.80 -7.78
N GLN A 25 -5.39 13.08 -7.45
CA GLN A 25 -5.78 14.19 -8.31
C GLN A 25 -4.99 14.25 -9.63
N ARG A 26 -3.74 13.77 -9.63
CA ARG A 26 -2.89 13.68 -10.81
C ARG A 26 -3.09 12.40 -11.62
N GLY A 27 -3.95 11.50 -11.16
CA GLY A 27 -4.20 10.23 -11.82
C GLY A 27 -3.00 9.29 -11.84
N VAL A 28 -2.12 9.38 -10.84
CA VAL A 28 -0.99 8.45 -10.69
C VAL A 28 -1.52 7.10 -10.23
N ARG A 29 -1.14 6.03 -10.92
CA ARG A 29 -1.56 4.67 -10.60
C ARG A 29 -0.54 4.01 -9.67
N TYR A 30 -1.03 3.51 -8.55
CA TYR A 30 -0.25 2.77 -7.56
C TYR A 30 -1.14 1.83 -6.76
N LEU A 31 -0.51 0.87 -6.10
CA LEU A 31 -1.13 -0.06 -5.16
C LEU A 31 -0.53 0.11 -3.78
N LEU A 32 -1.34 0.16 -2.76
CA LEU A 32 -0.90 -0.12 -1.40
C LEU A 32 -0.78 -1.63 -1.24
N ILE A 33 0.41 -2.09 -0.87
CA ILE A 33 0.71 -3.50 -0.68
C ILE A 33 1.23 -3.77 0.74
N GLY A 34 1.67 -4.97 1.03
CA GLY A 34 2.31 -5.31 2.29
C GLY A 34 1.39 -5.30 3.52
N ALA A 35 1.98 -5.13 4.70
CA ALA A 35 1.29 -5.26 5.98
C ALA A 35 0.21 -4.19 6.19
N SER A 36 0.41 -2.96 5.72
CA SER A 36 -0.61 -1.90 5.82
C SER A 36 -1.85 -2.23 5.01
N ALA A 37 -1.69 -2.76 3.79
CA ALA A 37 -2.81 -3.23 2.98
C ALA A 37 -3.54 -4.41 3.62
N ALA A 38 -2.81 -5.31 4.26
CA ALA A 38 -3.38 -6.42 5.01
C ALA A 38 -4.20 -5.94 6.23
N ASN A 39 -3.65 -5.00 6.98
CA ASN A 39 -4.33 -4.42 8.15
C ASN A 39 -5.62 -3.68 7.76
N ALA A 40 -5.64 -3.01 6.62
CA ALA A 40 -6.85 -2.40 6.06
C ALA A 40 -7.95 -3.43 5.73
N GLN A 41 -7.60 -4.71 5.66
CA GLN A 41 -8.51 -5.83 5.40
C GLN A 41 -8.75 -6.72 6.63
N GLY A 42 -8.38 -6.24 7.81
CA GLY A 42 -8.64 -6.91 9.09
C GLY A 42 -7.48 -7.74 9.65
N ALA A 43 -6.33 -7.79 9.01
CA ALA A 43 -5.14 -8.39 9.60
C ALA A 43 -4.65 -7.56 10.79
N ARG A 44 -3.92 -8.20 11.69
CA ARG A 44 -3.33 -7.56 12.88
C ARG A 44 -1.83 -7.79 12.89
N ILE A 45 -1.14 -7.05 12.03
CA ILE A 45 0.31 -7.13 11.88
C ILE A 45 0.91 -5.81 12.34
N ALA A 46 1.90 -5.89 13.23
CA ALA A 46 2.65 -4.71 13.65
C ALA A 46 3.45 -4.17 12.44
N THR A 47 3.12 -2.97 12.02
CA THR A 47 3.83 -2.23 10.98
C THR A 47 3.66 -0.74 11.17
N VAL A 48 4.67 0.02 10.79
CA VAL A 48 4.62 1.48 10.71
C VAL A 48 4.76 1.97 9.27
N ASP A 49 5.21 1.10 8.37
CA ASP A 49 5.51 1.43 6.99
C ASP A 49 4.31 1.16 6.07
N MET A 50 4.20 1.96 5.03
CA MET A 50 3.22 1.81 3.96
C MET A 50 3.96 1.60 2.64
N ASP A 51 3.82 0.40 2.09
CA ASP A 51 4.48 0.01 0.85
C ASP A 51 3.64 0.43 -0.36
N LEU A 52 4.16 1.35 -1.16
CA LEU A 52 3.53 1.82 -2.39
C LEU A 52 4.22 1.23 -3.62
N TRP A 53 3.49 0.47 -4.39
CA TRP A 53 3.94 -0.05 -5.67
C TRP A 53 3.36 0.79 -6.80
N PHE A 54 4.20 1.61 -7.43
CA PHE A 54 3.81 2.46 -8.56
C PHE A 54 3.86 1.66 -9.88
N GLU A 55 2.93 1.95 -10.77
CA GLU A 55 2.97 1.45 -12.15
C GLU A 55 4.26 1.85 -12.85
N ASP A 56 4.62 3.11 -12.71
CA ASP A 56 5.87 3.69 -13.21
C ASP A 56 6.46 4.62 -12.14
N ALA A 57 7.50 4.16 -11.46
CA ALA A 57 8.20 4.94 -10.44
C ALA A 57 8.99 6.12 -11.03
N THR A 58 9.10 6.23 -12.34
CA THR A 58 9.76 7.35 -13.04
C THR A 58 8.79 8.44 -13.46
N ASP A 59 7.49 8.26 -13.21
CA ASP A 59 6.46 9.25 -13.55
C ASP A 59 6.72 10.58 -12.83
N PRO A 60 6.93 11.70 -13.57
CA PRO A 60 7.22 12.99 -12.97
C PRO A 60 6.11 13.53 -12.07
N ARG A 61 4.88 13.07 -12.26
CA ARG A 61 3.73 13.46 -11.43
C ARG A 61 3.89 13.02 -9.96
N ILE A 62 4.70 11.98 -9.70
CA ILE A 62 5.01 11.54 -8.33
C ILE A 62 5.85 12.61 -7.62
N ALA A 63 6.88 13.12 -8.27
CA ALA A 63 7.71 14.21 -7.72
C ALA A 63 6.91 15.49 -7.50
N GLU A 64 6.01 15.82 -8.42
CA GLU A 64 5.11 16.96 -8.29
C GLU A 64 4.14 16.79 -7.11
N ALA A 65 3.59 15.60 -6.92
CA ALA A 65 2.72 15.28 -5.79
C ALA A 65 3.45 15.38 -4.45
N ALA A 66 4.67 14.85 -4.36
CA ALA A 66 5.51 14.95 -3.17
C ALA A 66 5.80 16.42 -2.83
N LYS A 67 6.18 17.23 -3.80
CA LYS A 67 6.45 18.66 -3.64
C LYS A 67 5.18 19.41 -3.18
N ALA A 68 4.03 19.13 -3.77
CA ALA A 68 2.76 19.75 -3.40
C ALA A 68 2.33 19.38 -1.98
N ALA A 69 2.74 18.22 -1.48
CA ALA A 69 2.52 17.78 -0.10
C ALA A 69 3.57 18.30 0.89
N GLY A 70 4.53 19.10 0.43
CA GLY A 70 5.61 19.64 1.26
C GLY A 70 6.81 18.71 1.44
N GLY A 71 6.84 17.62 0.70
CA GLY A 71 7.93 16.64 0.72
C GLY A 71 8.87 16.72 -0.48
N VAL A 72 9.70 15.73 -0.60
CA VAL A 72 10.70 15.56 -1.67
C VAL A 72 10.64 14.15 -2.23
N TRP A 73 10.70 14.03 -3.55
CA TRP A 73 10.93 12.78 -4.25
C TRP A 73 12.40 12.66 -4.61
N VAL A 74 13.05 11.64 -4.11
CA VAL A 74 14.43 11.33 -4.45
C VAL A 74 14.43 10.13 -5.38
N SER A 75 14.73 10.36 -6.66
CA SER A 75 14.91 9.28 -7.62
C SER A 75 16.10 8.42 -7.19
N GLY A 76 15.93 7.09 -7.28
CA GLY A 76 17.03 6.17 -6.97
C GLY A 76 18.26 6.45 -7.83
N ALA A 77 19.41 6.65 -7.20
CA ALA A 77 20.64 6.90 -7.92
C ALA A 77 21.05 5.66 -8.74
N PHE A 78 21.09 5.80 -10.06
CA PHE A 78 21.62 4.81 -11.01
C PHE A 78 21.08 3.38 -10.86
N GLY A 79 19.83 3.20 -10.46
CA GLY A 79 19.21 1.87 -10.29
C GLY A 79 19.72 1.05 -9.11
N MET A 80 20.53 1.64 -8.23
CA MET A 80 21.09 0.95 -7.05
C MET A 80 20.21 1.01 -5.81
N ARG A 81 19.27 1.95 -5.75
CA ARG A 81 18.30 2.09 -4.65
C ARG A 81 16.92 2.42 -5.20
N PRO A 82 15.84 1.92 -4.56
CA PRO A 82 14.50 2.37 -4.89
C PRO A 82 14.38 3.90 -4.69
N PRO A 83 13.49 4.56 -5.44
CA PRO A 83 13.13 5.94 -5.15
C PRO A 83 12.60 6.07 -3.72
N GLN A 84 12.75 7.24 -3.14
CA GLN A 84 12.32 7.52 -1.76
C GLN A 84 11.49 8.80 -1.69
N ILE A 85 10.54 8.79 -0.80
CA ILE A 85 9.75 9.98 -0.43
C ILE A 85 10.22 10.43 0.94
N GLY A 86 10.56 11.69 1.07
CA GLY A 86 11.01 12.25 2.34
C GLY A 86 10.42 13.62 2.62
N GLY A 87 10.58 14.10 3.84
CA GLY A 87 10.21 15.46 4.26
C GLY A 87 8.70 15.72 4.37
N LEU A 88 7.86 14.71 4.24
CA LEU A 88 6.45 14.82 4.61
C LEU A 88 6.38 14.97 6.14
N ALA A 89 5.90 16.11 6.62
CA ALA A 89 5.86 16.40 8.05
C ALA A 89 5.34 15.22 8.87
N ASP A 90 6.15 14.76 9.80
CA ASP A 90 5.89 13.70 10.79
C ASP A 90 5.89 12.25 10.30
N ALA A 91 6.18 11.94 9.03
CA ALA A 91 6.25 10.53 8.66
C ALA A 91 6.94 10.25 7.33
N ASP A 92 8.13 9.75 7.39
CA ASP A 92 8.80 9.04 6.29
C ASP A 92 8.39 7.55 6.30
N ARG A 93 7.06 7.30 6.28
CA ARG A 93 6.51 5.93 6.38
C ARG A 93 6.20 5.28 5.04
N PHE A 94 6.30 6.01 3.95
CA PHE A 94 6.09 5.45 2.62
C PHE A 94 7.37 4.80 2.10
N ASP A 95 7.29 3.50 1.86
CA ASP A 95 8.32 2.76 1.13
C ASP A 95 7.89 2.57 -0.32
N VAL A 96 8.75 2.94 -1.25
CA VAL A 96 8.51 2.74 -2.68
C VAL A 96 8.96 1.35 -3.08
N VAL A 97 8.03 0.57 -3.59
CA VAL A 97 8.28 -0.78 -4.07
C VAL A 97 8.38 -0.75 -5.60
N THR A 98 9.47 -1.26 -6.12
CA THR A 98 9.71 -1.39 -7.56
C THR A 98 9.52 -2.81 -8.08
N HIS A 99 9.54 -3.78 -7.18
CA HIS A 99 9.32 -5.19 -7.50
C HIS A 99 8.60 -5.88 -6.33
N ALA A 100 7.62 -6.69 -6.65
CA ALA A 100 6.89 -7.49 -5.67
C ALA A 100 6.98 -8.97 -6.04
N ASP A 101 7.66 -9.75 -5.19
CA ASP A 101 7.87 -11.18 -5.40
C ASP A 101 6.56 -11.95 -5.57
N GLY A 102 6.52 -12.87 -6.50
CA GLY A 102 5.39 -13.77 -6.73
C GLY A 102 4.12 -13.13 -7.28
N LEU A 103 4.13 -11.84 -7.55
CA LEU A 103 3.00 -11.14 -8.14
C LEU A 103 3.09 -11.10 -9.67
N ASP A 104 1.92 -10.99 -10.29
CA ASP A 104 1.79 -10.74 -11.72
C ASP A 104 2.24 -9.29 -12.06
N PRO A 105 2.35 -8.92 -13.35
CA PRO A 105 2.61 -7.55 -13.74
C PRO A 105 1.60 -6.57 -13.13
N PHE A 106 2.05 -5.35 -12.84
CA PHE A 106 1.27 -4.30 -12.15
C PHE A 106 -0.16 -4.17 -12.70
N GLU A 107 -0.34 -4.12 -14.01
CA GLU A 107 -1.66 -3.95 -14.63
C GLU A 107 -2.67 -5.03 -14.22
N ARG A 108 -2.21 -6.27 -14.13
CA ARG A 108 -3.06 -7.39 -13.74
C ARG A 108 -3.45 -7.33 -12.26
N GLU A 109 -2.48 -7.03 -11.39
CA GLU A 109 -2.75 -6.87 -9.96
C GLU A 109 -3.62 -5.64 -9.68
N PHE A 110 -3.41 -4.55 -10.40
CA PHE A 110 -4.21 -3.34 -10.29
C PHE A 110 -5.67 -3.57 -10.71
N SER A 111 -5.90 -4.33 -11.77
CA SER A 111 -7.24 -4.70 -12.22
C SER A 111 -7.98 -5.57 -11.19
N GLY A 112 -7.28 -6.42 -10.45
CA GLY A 112 -7.83 -7.25 -9.39
C GLY A 112 -7.84 -6.60 -7.99
N ALA A 113 -7.34 -5.38 -7.87
CA ALA A 113 -7.20 -4.70 -6.60
C ALA A 113 -8.56 -4.31 -6.00
N LYS A 114 -8.62 -4.27 -4.67
CA LYS A 114 -9.74 -3.69 -3.95
C LYS A 114 -9.62 -2.18 -3.89
N THR A 115 -10.73 -1.49 -3.87
CA THR A 115 -10.77 -0.05 -3.62
C THR A 115 -11.29 0.21 -2.22
N ILE A 116 -10.55 1.02 -1.46
CA ILE A 116 -11.03 1.57 -0.20
C ILE A 116 -11.07 3.09 -0.33
N GLU A 117 -12.02 3.71 0.34
CA GLU A 117 -12.12 5.17 0.38
C GLU A 117 -11.65 5.69 1.72
N ILE A 118 -10.73 6.63 1.67
CA ILE A 118 -10.25 7.38 2.83
C ILE A 118 -10.49 8.85 2.54
N ASP A 119 -11.50 9.43 3.18
CA ASP A 119 -11.98 10.79 2.88
C ASP A 119 -12.33 10.92 1.37
N GLU A 120 -11.58 11.73 0.63
CA GLU A 120 -11.79 11.97 -0.82
C GLU A 120 -10.89 11.10 -1.70
N ILE A 121 -10.15 10.14 -1.11
CA ILE A 121 -9.14 9.36 -1.81
C ILE A 121 -9.66 7.94 -2.04
N ALA A 122 -9.80 7.54 -3.30
CA ALA A 122 -9.99 6.15 -3.67
C ALA A 122 -8.63 5.45 -3.75
N LEU A 123 -8.32 4.67 -2.73
CA LEU A 123 -7.04 3.96 -2.61
C LEU A 123 -7.19 2.51 -3.09
N LYS A 124 -6.36 2.11 -4.04
CA LYS A 124 -6.28 0.73 -4.50
C LYS A 124 -5.34 -0.07 -3.59
N ILE A 125 -5.82 -1.20 -3.08
CA ILE A 125 -5.07 -2.09 -2.20
C ILE A 125 -5.00 -3.50 -2.75
N LEU A 126 -3.87 -4.15 -2.53
CA LEU A 126 -3.66 -5.53 -2.93
C LEU A 126 -4.52 -6.46 -2.04
N PRO A 127 -5.34 -7.38 -2.61
CA PRO A 127 -6.13 -8.31 -1.81
C PRO A 127 -5.28 -9.22 -0.92
N LEU A 128 -5.83 -9.67 0.23
CA LEU A 128 -5.13 -10.53 1.19
C LEU A 128 -4.55 -11.80 0.54
N GLU A 129 -5.28 -12.41 -0.37
CA GLU A 129 -4.82 -13.59 -1.10
C GLU A 129 -3.50 -13.33 -1.86
N ARG A 130 -3.40 -12.15 -2.47
CA ARG A 130 -2.22 -11.76 -3.24
C ARG A 130 -1.06 -11.35 -2.34
N ILE A 131 -1.35 -10.73 -1.18
CA ILE A 131 -0.33 -10.42 -0.16
C ILE A 131 0.29 -11.71 0.37
N ILE A 132 -0.49 -12.74 0.63
CA ILE A 132 -0.01 -14.06 1.07
C ILE A 132 0.92 -14.67 0.01
N VAL A 133 0.51 -14.64 -1.26
CA VAL A 133 1.34 -15.13 -2.38
C VAL A 133 2.69 -14.42 -2.41
N SER A 134 2.68 -13.10 -2.33
CA SER A 134 3.90 -12.29 -2.35
C SER A 134 4.83 -12.59 -1.17
N LYS A 135 4.30 -12.70 0.04
CA LYS A 135 5.10 -13.01 1.23
C LYS A 135 5.69 -14.40 1.22
N ARG A 136 4.96 -15.40 0.72
CA ARG A 136 5.49 -16.75 0.52
C ARG A 136 6.61 -16.77 -0.52
N ALA A 137 6.44 -16.06 -1.62
CA ALA A 137 7.45 -15.98 -2.67
C ALA A 137 8.73 -15.26 -2.20
N ALA A 138 8.59 -14.18 -1.43
CA ALA A 138 9.73 -13.48 -0.82
C ALA A 138 10.51 -14.36 0.16
N GLY A 139 9.82 -15.23 0.91
CA GLY A 139 10.39 -16.28 1.74
C GLY A 139 11.26 -15.80 2.91
N ARG A 140 11.29 -14.50 3.20
CA ARG A 140 12.07 -13.98 4.33
C ARG A 140 11.41 -14.41 5.64
N SER A 141 12.21 -14.68 6.67
CA SER A 141 11.71 -15.12 7.99
C SER A 141 10.61 -14.23 8.53
N ARG A 142 10.75 -12.89 8.37
CA ARG A 142 9.73 -11.92 8.77
C ARG A 142 8.42 -12.08 7.99
N ASP A 143 8.50 -12.33 6.69
CA ASP A 143 7.33 -12.51 5.82
C ASP A 143 6.59 -13.80 6.17
N LEU A 144 7.33 -14.90 6.33
CA LEU A 144 6.77 -16.20 6.70
C LEU A 144 6.09 -16.17 8.07
N ALA A 145 6.65 -15.43 9.03
CA ALA A 145 6.08 -15.27 10.37
C ALA A 145 4.72 -14.54 10.35
N GLN A 146 4.43 -13.75 9.35
CA GLN A 146 3.16 -13.02 9.20
C GLN A 146 2.06 -13.85 8.53
N ILE A 147 2.39 -14.94 7.85
CA ILE A 147 1.43 -15.74 7.09
C ILE A 147 0.25 -16.23 7.95
N PRO A 148 0.43 -16.78 9.17
CA PRO A 148 -0.71 -17.23 9.99
C PRO A 148 -1.74 -16.13 10.25
N ALA A 149 -1.31 -14.92 10.60
CA ALA A 149 -2.21 -13.78 10.83
C ALA A 149 -2.95 -13.35 9.56
N LEU A 150 -2.30 -13.43 8.40
CA LEU A 150 -2.92 -13.14 7.11
C LEU A 150 -3.96 -14.18 6.73
N GLU A 151 -3.68 -15.45 6.94
CA GLU A 151 -4.61 -16.55 6.67
C GLU A 151 -5.84 -16.50 7.58
N GLU A 152 -5.65 -16.15 8.85
CA GLU A 152 -6.76 -15.93 9.80
C GLU A 152 -7.67 -14.79 9.32
N ALA A 153 -7.09 -13.65 8.97
CA ALA A 153 -7.86 -12.51 8.44
C ALA A 153 -8.60 -12.86 7.15
N LEU A 154 -7.97 -13.62 6.26
CA LEU A 154 -8.59 -14.08 5.02
C LEU A 154 -9.78 -15.02 5.30
N ALA A 155 -9.67 -15.93 6.25
CA ALA A 155 -10.74 -16.83 6.64
C ALA A 155 -11.97 -16.03 7.15
N VAL A 156 -11.74 -15.04 8.03
CA VAL A 156 -12.81 -14.15 8.52
C VAL A 156 -13.50 -13.38 7.40
N LEU A 157 -12.73 -12.86 6.42
CA LEU A 157 -13.31 -12.17 5.26
C LEU A 157 -14.19 -13.09 4.40
N LYS A 158 -13.79 -14.34 4.23
CA LYS A 158 -14.56 -15.34 3.46
C LYS A 158 -15.86 -15.71 4.16
N GLU A 159 -15.85 -15.87 5.48
CA GLU A 159 -17.05 -16.13 6.27
C GLU A 159 -18.06 -14.98 6.15
N LYS A 160 -17.62 -13.73 6.33
CA LYS A 160 -18.49 -12.55 6.18
C LYS A 160 -19.13 -12.46 4.80
N ARG A 161 -18.39 -12.78 3.73
CA ARG A 161 -18.93 -12.78 2.35
C ARG A 161 -20.00 -13.86 2.15
N SER A 162 -19.88 -14.99 2.83
CA SER A 162 -20.86 -16.09 2.75
C SER A 162 -22.15 -15.77 3.50
N GLU A 163 -22.08 -14.98 4.55
CA GLU A 163 -23.25 -14.54 5.33
C GLU A 163 -24.06 -13.44 4.63
N ASP A 164 -23.43 -12.65 3.76
CA ASP A 164 -24.05 -11.55 3.00
C ASP A 164 -24.71 -12.02 1.68
N GLN A 165 -24.64 -13.33 1.36
CA GLN A 165 -25.26 -13.96 0.18
C GLN A 165 -26.50 -14.77 0.54
#